data_ef16689647b457069751d0b106a8fd2a
#
_entry.id   ef16689647b457069751d0b106a8fd2a
#
_cell.length_a   1.000
_cell.length_b   1.000
_cell.length_c   1.000
_cell.angle_alpha   90.00
_cell.angle_beta   90.00
_cell.angle_gamma   90.00
#
_symmetry.space_group_name_H-M   'P 1'
#
loop_
_entity.id
_entity.type
_entity.pdbx_description
1 polymer ?
#
loop_
_entity_poly.entity_id
_entity_poly.type
_entity_poly.pdbx_seq_one_letter_code
_entity_poly.pdbx_strand_id
1 'polypeptide(L)'
;MIGKITKKLLKNIPGGSHTYSRGFDQFSSNAPEIFYKGKGAYLFDNKNNRFLDYGMALRAVSIGYSEDKINKAAKRQIDLGNNFTRASITELEASEFFLKTIKNANMVKFAKNGSSAVTAAVKLARAFTNKSIILRCSDHPFFSYDDWFIGSTEIKKGIPKEIYKLTVNFKYNNINDLKDKIKKFKNQISCVVLEPSTIGCPNSNFYSGCCGNFECKRDFKKENYLMEVQNLCNENKIVFILDEMITGFRWRLGGAQEMYNVKPDISTFGKAMANGFSIAAVCGKREIMELGSIEKKGTERVFLLSSTFGAEMSSLGAFIETVKFIKKNNVINSNWLNGYNFIRTFNDVSESEGLIKYLYASGVPCSPYYVTLDKKGVPSLMLRTILMQEMIKEKIIFPNFISICFYHNKDAIKKTRNALQKAFLIYKKAVFGKTSVYLKGNSIKPVFRKFN
;
A
#
# COMPACT_ATOMS: atom_id res chain seq x y z
N MET A 1 9.55 -8.82 27.54
CA MET A 1 10.86 -9.37 27.10
C MET A 1 10.75 -9.78 25.64
N ILE A 2 11.81 -9.55 24.84
CA ILE A 2 11.88 -10.01 23.44
C ILE A 2 12.03 -11.53 23.44
N GLY A 3 11.21 -12.25 22.66
CA GLY A 3 11.20 -13.70 22.59
C GLY A 3 12.46 -14.29 21.97
N LYS A 4 12.65 -15.61 22.14
CA LYS A 4 13.87 -16.32 21.69
C LYS A 4 14.06 -16.30 20.17
N ILE A 5 12.96 -16.41 19.41
CA ILE A 5 12.98 -16.39 17.93
C ILE A 5 13.31 -14.99 17.45
N THR A 6 12.66 -13.96 18.00
CA THR A 6 12.91 -12.55 17.66
C THR A 6 14.37 -12.16 17.92
N LYS A 7 14.99 -12.64 19.04
CA LYS A 7 16.42 -12.42 19.29
C LYS A 7 17.31 -13.01 18.20
N LYS A 8 16.98 -14.22 17.69
CA LYS A 8 17.72 -14.84 16.59
C LYS A 8 17.55 -14.06 15.27
N LEU A 9 16.32 -13.59 15.00
CA LEU A 9 16.05 -12.77 13.81
C LEU A 9 16.85 -11.46 13.87
N LEU A 10 16.87 -10.77 15.00
CA LEU A 10 17.63 -9.53 15.20
C LEU A 10 19.15 -9.73 15.08
N LYS A 11 19.66 -10.89 15.49
CA LYS A 11 21.08 -11.23 15.31
C LYS A 11 21.46 -11.42 13.84
N ASN A 12 20.57 -11.99 13.04
CA ASN A 12 20.87 -12.39 11.66
C ASN A 12 20.42 -11.38 10.61
N ILE A 13 19.41 -10.56 10.92
CA ILE A 13 18.76 -9.64 9.98
C ILE A 13 18.66 -8.26 10.63
N PRO A 14 19.23 -7.20 10.03
CA PRO A 14 19.07 -5.84 10.53
C PRO A 14 17.57 -5.48 10.67
N GLY A 15 17.14 -5.10 11.88
CA GLY A 15 15.74 -4.85 12.20
C GLY A 15 14.88 -6.10 12.42
N GLY A 16 15.45 -7.32 12.33
CA GLY A 16 14.75 -8.58 12.58
C GLY A 16 13.80 -9.04 11.47
N SER A 17 13.69 -8.27 10.38
CA SER A 17 12.85 -8.60 9.22
C SER A 17 13.31 -7.81 7.99
N HIS A 18 12.96 -8.28 6.78
CA HIS A 18 13.34 -7.62 5.51
C HIS A 18 12.50 -6.38 5.17
N THR A 19 11.55 -6.01 6.00
CA THR A 19 10.86 -4.70 5.97
C THR A 19 10.52 -4.29 7.39
N TYR A 20 10.84 -3.05 7.74
CA TYR A 20 10.60 -2.52 9.10
C TYR A 20 9.13 -2.59 9.54
N SER A 21 8.19 -2.53 8.61
CA SER A 21 6.76 -2.70 8.90
C SER A 21 6.37 -4.10 9.41
N ARG A 22 7.27 -5.08 9.34
CA ARG A 22 7.13 -6.43 9.95
C ARG A 22 7.98 -6.60 11.22
N GLY A 23 8.67 -5.56 11.64
CA GLY A 23 9.49 -5.57 12.83
C GLY A 23 8.67 -5.87 14.10
N PHE A 24 9.32 -6.46 15.09
CA PHE A 24 8.67 -6.79 16.37
C PHE A 24 8.10 -5.57 17.10
N ASP A 25 8.66 -4.39 16.85
CA ASP A 25 8.22 -3.11 17.38
C ASP A 25 6.97 -2.52 16.70
N GLN A 26 6.43 -3.23 15.70
CA GLN A 26 5.18 -2.89 15.03
C GLN A 26 3.98 -3.68 15.56
N PHE A 27 4.20 -4.59 16.49
CA PHE A 27 3.19 -5.47 17.08
C PHE A 27 3.24 -5.45 18.60
N SER A 28 2.12 -5.80 19.23
CA SER A 28 2.06 -6.00 20.69
C SER A 28 2.92 -7.18 21.12
N SER A 29 3.42 -7.14 22.36
CA SER A 29 4.36 -8.13 22.90
C SER A 29 3.84 -9.57 22.94
N ASN A 30 2.52 -9.78 22.87
CA ASN A 30 1.87 -11.09 22.82
C ASN A 30 1.57 -11.57 21.38
N ALA A 31 1.98 -10.82 20.35
CA ALA A 31 1.85 -11.28 18.97
C ALA A 31 2.79 -12.48 18.71
N PRO A 32 2.41 -13.43 17.83
CA PRO A 32 3.31 -14.49 17.41
C PRO A 32 4.62 -13.96 16.85
N GLU A 33 5.75 -14.54 17.25
CA GLU A 33 7.06 -14.11 16.76
C GLU A 33 7.30 -14.49 15.30
N ILE A 34 6.65 -15.56 14.81
CA ILE A 34 6.86 -16.10 13.46
C ILE A 34 5.60 -16.85 12.98
N PHE A 35 5.40 -16.82 11.67
CA PHE A 35 4.38 -17.62 10.97
C PHE A 35 5.06 -18.55 9.95
N TYR A 36 4.51 -19.75 9.76
CA TYR A 36 5.05 -20.72 8.81
C TYR A 36 4.09 -21.03 7.65
N LYS A 37 2.79 -20.71 7.80
CA LYS A 37 1.78 -21.03 6.80
C LYS A 37 0.71 -19.93 6.73
N GLY A 38 0.18 -19.72 5.53
CA GLY A 38 -1.01 -18.90 5.28
C GLY A 38 -2.00 -19.65 4.38
N LYS A 39 -3.31 -19.57 4.67
CA LYS A 39 -4.38 -20.06 3.80
C LYS A 39 -5.63 -19.20 3.95
N GLY A 40 -6.20 -18.74 2.81
CA GLY A 40 -7.32 -17.81 2.82
C GLY A 40 -7.02 -16.53 3.60
N ALA A 41 -7.83 -16.18 4.59
CA ALA A 41 -7.62 -15.02 5.47
C ALA A 41 -6.79 -15.34 6.73
N TYR A 42 -6.17 -16.50 6.84
CA TYR A 42 -5.55 -16.96 8.07
C TYR A 42 -4.05 -17.19 7.94
N LEU A 43 -3.32 -16.83 9.01
CA LEU A 43 -1.93 -17.22 9.25
C LEU A 43 -1.85 -18.26 10.38
N PHE A 44 -0.81 -19.07 10.35
CA PHE A 44 -0.54 -20.12 11.33
C PHE A 44 0.85 -19.92 11.92
N ASP A 45 0.93 -19.84 13.24
CA ASP A 45 2.21 -19.74 13.96
C ASP A 45 2.93 -21.11 14.04
N ASN A 46 4.14 -21.13 14.56
CA ASN A 46 4.96 -22.33 14.69
C ASN A 46 4.41 -23.38 15.69
N LYS A 47 3.31 -23.08 16.37
CA LYS A 47 2.56 -24.00 17.23
C LYS A 47 1.23 -24.41 16.60
N ASN A 48 1.05 -24.11 15.31
CA ASN A 48 -0.17 -24.35 14.54
C ASN A 48 -1.41 -23.60 15.05
N ASN A 49 -1.25 -22.54 15.86
CA ASN A 49 -2.37 -21.67 16.19
C ASN A 49 -2.78 -20.85 14.98
N ARG A 50 -4.09 -20.80 14.69
CA ARG A 50 -4.69 -20.10 13.56
C ARG A 50 -5.11 -18.69 13.96
N PHE A 51 -4.61 -17.69 13.22
CA PHE A 51 -4.93 -16.27 13.41
C PHE A 51 -5.62 -15.72 12.17
N LEU A 52 -6.76 -15.03 12.35
CA LEU A 52 -7.36 -14.22 11.29
C LEU A 52 -6.47 -13.00 11.06
N ASP A 53 -6.04 -12.75 9.82
CA ASP A 53 -5.07 -11.69 9.51
C ASP A 53 -5.70 -10.54 8.71
N TYR A 54 -5.72 -9.36 9.29
CA TYR A 54 -6.10 -8.13 8.62
C TYR A 54 -4.92 -7.35 8.01
N GLY A 55 -3.72 -7.87 8.13
CA GLY A 55 -2.52 -7.28 7.51
C GLY A 55 -2.31 -7.69 6.06
N MET A 56 -2.74 -8.91 5.71
CA MET A 56 -2.69 -9.48 4.37
C MET A 56 -1.37 -9.20 3.65
N ALA A 57 -0.26 -9.64 4.27
CA ALA A 57 1.10 -9.44 3.78
C ALA A 57 1.41 -7.97 3.41
N LEU A 58 1.07 -7.02 4.29
CA LEU A 58 1.22 -5.58 4.05
C LEU A 58 0.45 -5.08 2.81
N ARG A 59 -0.79 -5.55 2.66
CA ARG A 59 -1.68 -5.27 1.53
C ARG A 59 -1.25 -5.94 0.19
N ALA A 60 -0.28 -6.86 0.19
CA ALA A 60 0.11 -7.56 -1.03
C ALA A 60 -0.88 -8.67 -1.44
N VAL A 61 -1.67 -9.17 -0.50
CA VAL A 61 -2.67 -10.22 -0.74
C VAL A 61 -4.08 -9.60 -0.70
N SER A 62 -4.85 -9.77 -1.77
CA SER A 62 -6.21 -9.24 -1.90
C SER A 62 -7.28 -10.33 -2.07
N ILE A 63 -6.89 -11.51 -2.53
CA ILE A 63 -7.76 -12.68 -2.63
C ILE A 63 -7.69 -13.46 -1.32
N GLY A 64 -6.51 -13.91 -0.96
CA GLY A 64 -6.22 -14.70 0.24
C GLY A 64 -4.91 -15.45 0.07
N TYR A 65 -4.36 -15.89 1.17
CA TYR A 65 -3.11 -16.66 1.18
C TYR A 65 -3.29 -17.98 0.45
N SER A 66 -2.27 -18.37 -0.29
CA SER A 66 -2.17 -19.72 -0.89
C SER A 66 -3.40 -20.12 -1.72
N GLU A 67 -3.86 -19.20 -2.61
CA GLU A 67 -4.94 -19.51 -3.55
C GLU A 67 -4.45 -20.52 -4.58
N ASP A 68 -5.14 -21.67 -4.66
CA ASP A 68 -4.65 -22.84 -5.38
C ASP A 68 -4.48 -22.59 -6.89
N LYS A 69 -5.38 -21.82 -7.52
CA LYS A 69 -5.30 -21.50 -8.96
C LYS A 69 -4.08 -20.65 -9.27
N ILE A 70 -3.81 -19.65 -8.44
CA ILE A 70 -2.67 -18.73 -8.59
C ILE A 70 -1.37 -19.49 -8.35
N ASN A 71 -1.32 -20.31 -7.29
CA ASN A 71 -0.16 -21.15 -6.99
C ASN A 71 0.12 -22.15 -8.13
N LYS A 72 -0.92 -22.77 -8.72
CA LYS A 72 -0.78 -23.68 -9.86
C LYS A 72 -0.21 -22.97 -11.09
N ALA A 73 -0.67 -21.75 -11.39
CA ALA A 73 -0.13 -20.95 -12.49
C ALA A 73 1.36 -20.61 -12.28
N ALA A 74 1.76 -20.20 -11.07
CA ALA A 74 3.15 -19.94 -10.74
C ALA A 74 4.02 -21.21 -10.85
N LYS A 75 3.57 -22.33 -10.29
CA LYS A 75 4.28 -23.63 -10.37
C LYS A 75 4.52 -24.07 -11.81
N ARG A 76 3.50 -23.93 -12.67
CA ARG A 76 3.67 -24.22 -14.09
C ARG A 76 4.83 -23.44 -14.72
N GLN A 77 4.99 -22.16 -14.38
CA GLN A 77 6.09 -21.36 -14.92
C GLN A 77 7.46 -21.78 -14.34
N ILE A 78 7.48 -22.22 -13.08
CA ILE A 78 8.70 -22.79 -12.46
C ILE A 78 9.11 -24.06 -13.19
N ASP A 79 8.17 -24.95 -13.49
CA ASP A 79 8.42 -26.21 -14.21
C ASP A 79 8.93 -25.97 -15.64
N LEU A 80 8.60 -24.82 -16.26
CA LEU A 80 9.07 -24.41 -17.58
C LEU A 80 10.45 -23.71 -17.55
N GLY A 81 11.00 -23.41 -16.36
CA GLY A 81 12.35 -22.85 -16.22
C GLY A 81 12.44 -21.43 -15.65
N ASN A 82 11.33 -20.82 -15.26
CA ASN A 82 11.16 -19.58 -14.47
C ASN A 82 11.89 -18.30 -14.93
N ASN A 83 13.09 -18.37 -15.57
CA ASN A 83 13.84 -17.20 -16.07
C ASN A 83 14.77 -17.62 -17.22
N PHE A 84 14.76 -16.88 -18.33
CA PHE A 84 15.50 -17.25 -19.54
C PHE A 84 16.52 -16.19 -19.92
N THR A 85 17.48 -16.60 -20.78
CA THR A 85 18.49 -15.70 -21.36
C THR A 85 17.88 -14.67 -22.33
N ARG A 86 16.73 -15.01 -22.93
CA ARG A 86 15.95 -14.16 -23.84
C ARG A 86 14.55 -13.99 -23.29
N ALA A 87 13.81 -13.01 -23.82
CA ALA A 87 12.42 -12.79 -23.46
C ALA A 87 11.57 -14.06 -23.67
N SER A 88 10.69 -14.33 -22.72
CA SER A 88 9.77 -15.48 -22.74
C SER A 88 8.41 -15.12 -23.36
N ILE A 89 7.68 -16.13 -23.81
CA ILE A 89 6.29 -15.94 -24.25
C ILE A 89 5.42 -15.39 -23.10
N THR A 90 5.71 -15.76 -21.87
CA THR A 90 4.98 -15.29 -20.68
C THR A 90 5.18 -13.78 -20.44
N GLU A 91 6.37 -13.22 -20.78
CA GLU A 91 6.57 -11.75 -20.73
C GLU A 91 5.72 -11.03 -21.75
N LEU A 92 5.63 -11.56 -22.99
CA LEU A 92 4.77 -11.00 -24.03
C LEU A 92 3.30 -11.04 -23.58
N GLU A 93 2.79 -12.22 -23.23
CA GLU A 93 1.41 -12.41 -22.77
C GLU A 93 1.06 -11.53 -21.57
N ALA A 94 1.96 -11.42 -20.58
CA ALA A 94 1.74 -10.59 -19.40
C ALA A 94 1.72 -9.09 -19.74
N SER A 95 2.59 -8.63 -20.65
CA SER A 95 2.61 -7.23 -21.07
C SER A 95 1.34 -6.85 -21.85
N GLU A 96 0.91 -7.66 -22.79
CA GLU A 96 -0.34 -7.46 -23.53
C GLU A 96 -1.55 -7.49 -22.60
N PHE A 97 -1.59 -8.45 -21.68
CA PHE A 97 -2.68 -8.60 -20.72
C PHE A 97 -2.74 -7.42 -19.74
N PHE A 98 -1.57 -6.90 -19.33
CA PHE A 98 -1.47 -5.71 -18.49
C PHE A 98 -2.02 -4.48 -19.22
N LEU A 99 -1.53 -4.20 -20.44
CA LEU A 99 -1.95 -3.05 -21.25
C LEU A 99 -3.44 -3.11 -21.62
N LYS A 100 -3.97 -4.30 -21.87
CA LYS A 100 -5.41 -4.53 -22.07
C LYS A 100 -6.24 -4.23 -20.80
N THR A 101 -5.64 -4.35 -19.62
CA THR A 101 -6.30 -4.09 -18.34
C THR A 101 -6.14 -2.63 -17.91
N ILE A 102 -4.95 -2.04 -18.07
CA ILE A 102 -4.62 -0.64 -17.69
C ILE A 102 -4.68 0.24 -18.94
N LYS A 103 -5.86 0.71 -19.27
CA LYS A 103 -6.15 1.40 -20.53
C LYS A 103 -5.41 2.73 -20.73
N ASN A 104 -4.94 3.37 -19.67
CA ASN A 104 -4.21 4.65 -19.73
C ASN A 104 -2.72 4.48 -20.01
N ALA A 105 -2.22 3.25 -20.16
CA ALA A 105 -0.82 2.95 -20.43
C ALA A 105 -0.64 2.44 -21.87
N ASN A 106 0.41 2.91 -22.54
CA ASN A 106 0.81 2.45 -23.88
C ASN A 106 1.98 1.46 -23.83
N MET A 107 2.79 1.52 -22.77
CA MET A 107 3.94 0.63 -22.52
C MET A 107 4.02 0.27 -21.04
N VAL A 108 4.59 -0.90 -20.76
CA VAL A 108 4.83 -1.39 -19.41
C VAL A 108 6.22 -2.00 -19.29
N LYS A 109 6.85 -1.83 -18.12
CA LYS A 109 8.06 -2.56 -17.73
C LYS A 109 7.88 -3.12 -16.33
N PHE A 110 8.08 -4.44 -16.19
CA PHE A 110 7.94 -5.13 -14.92
C PHE A 110 9.19 -4.96 -14.04
N ALA A 111 8.98 -4.96 -12.74
CA ALA A 111 9.98 -4.91 -11.69
C ALA A 111 9.63 -5.91 -10.57
N LYS A 112 10.57 -6.16 -9.66
CA LYS A 112 10.35 -7.10 -8.54
C LYS A 112 9.71 -6.47 -7.32
N ASN A 113 9.74 -5.14 -7.20
CA ASN A 113 9.18 -4.43 -6.05
C ASN A 113 8.74 -3.01 -6.43
N GLY A 114 7.89 -2.41 -5.59
CA GLY A 114 7.33 -1.09 -5.81
C GLY A 114 8.38 0.02 -5.80
N SER A 115 9.39 -0.06 -4.93
CA SER A 115 10.46 0.95 -4.86
C SER A 115 11.17 1.13 -6.18
N SER A 116 11.56 0.01 -6.82
CA SER A 116 12.21 0.04 -8.13
C SER A 116 11.29 0.64 -9.21
N ALA A 117 9.99 0.29 -9.19
CA ALA A 117 9.02 0.81 -10.17
C ALA A 117 8.80 2.33 -10.01
N VAL A 118 8.63 2.82 -8.77
CA VAL A 118 8.44 4.26 -8.52
C VAL A 118 9.72 5.06 -8.81
N THR A 119 10.89 4.53 -8.44
CA THR A 119 12.18 5.17 -8.78
C THR A 119 12.41 5.22 -10.29
N ALA A 120 12.01 4.19 -11.03
CA ALA A 120 12.05 4.21 -12.49
C ALA A 120 11.11 5.29 -13.08
N ALA A 121 9.91 5.45 -12.52
CA ALA A 121 8.98 6.51 -12.92
C ALA A 121 9.58 7.91 -12.70
N VAL A 122 10.20 8.14 -11.54
CA VAL A 122 10.90 9.41 -11.24
C VAL A 122 12.08 9.64 -12.19
N LYS A 123 12.87 8.60 -12.50
CA LYS A 123 14.00 8.69 -13.44
C LYS A 123 13.52 9.06 -14.84
N LEU A 124 12.46 8.43 -15.33
CA LEU A 124 11.84 8.75 -16.62
C LEU A 124 11.34 10.20 -16.65
N ALA A 125 10.66 10.65 -15.59
CA ALA A 125 10.15 12.01 -15.52
C ALA A 125 11.29 13.06 -15.55
N ARG A 126 12.40 12.82 -14.85
CA ARG A 126 13.58 13.67 -14.90
C ARG A 126 14.19 13.74 -16.32
N ALA A 127 14.35 12.58 -16.95
CA ALA A 127 14.89 12.51 -18.30
C ALA A 127 13.97 13.18 -19.33
N PHE A 128 12.65 12.98 -19.22
CA PHE A 128 11.66 13.56 -20.13
C PHE A 128 11.60 15.08 -20.06
N THR A 129 11.66 15.62 -18.84
CA THR A 129 11.52 17.07 -18.60
C THR A 129 12.84 17.81 -18.58
N ASN A 130 13.98 17.11 -18.50
CA ASN A 130 15.31 17.66 -18.21
C ASN A 130 15.33 18.55 -16.96
N LYS A 131 14.56 18.16 -15.91
CA LYS A 131 14.42 18.87 -14.64
C LYS A 131 14.71 17.91 -13.49
N SER A 132 15.06 18.45 -12.30
CA SER A 132 15.60 17.64 -11.21
C SER A 132 14.66 17.52 -10.00
N ILE A 133 13.82 18.54 -9.72
CA ILE A 133 13.00 18.58 -8.49
C ILE A 133 11.79 17.64 -8.61
N ILE A 134 11.56 16.90 -7.54
CA ILE A 134 10.39 16.05 -7.33
C ILE A 134 9.47 16.73 -6.33
N LEU A 135 8.20 16.90 -6.64
CA LEU A 135 7.17 17.19 -5.66
C LEU A 135 6.53 15.88 -5.21
N ARG A 136 6.68 15.52 -3.92
CA ARG A 136 6.07 14.32 -3.36
C ARG A 136 5.02 14.65 -2.29
N CYS A 137 3.93 13.91 -2.23
CA CYS A 137 2.94 14.07 -1.16
C CYS A 137 3.50 13.59 0.18
N SER A 138 3.54 14.49 1.19
CA SER A 138 4.10 14.19 2.53
C SER A 138 3.22 13.26 3.36
N ASP A 139 1.93 13.22 3.07
CA ASP A 139 0.95 12.45 3.84
C ASP A 139 0.93 10.97 3.43
N HIS A 140 1.56 10.61 2.28
CA HIS A 140 1.72 9.24 1.85
C HIS A 140 3.01 8.64 2.44
N PRO A 141 2.91 7.48 3.13
CA PRO A 141 3.96 7.04 4.03
C PRO A 141 5.18 6.43 3.33
N PHE A 142 5.03 5.92 2.10
CA PHE A 142 6.11 5.18 1.45
C PHE A 142 5.95 5.11 -0.06
N PHE A 143 6.97 5.56 -0.80
CA PHE A 143 7.07 5.41 -2.24
C PHE A 143 8.25 4.51 -2.66
N SER A 144 9.41 4.67 -2.00
CA SER A 144 10.63 3.94 -2.33
C SER A 144 11.55 3.81 -1.12
N TYR A 145 12.47 2.87 -1.15
CA TYR A 145 13.61 2.81 -0.23
C TYR A 145 14.84 3.57 -0.75
N ASP A 146 14.76 4.16 -1.96
CA ASP A 146 15.86 4.89 -2.53
C ASP A 146 16.03 6.29 -1.91
N ASP A 147 17.23 6.85 -2.05
CA ASP A 147 17.68 8.09 -1.43
C ASP A 147 16.76 9.28 -1.69
N TRP A 148 16.20 9.39 -2.91
CA TRP A 148 15.31 10.49 -3.27
C TRP A 148 14.07 10.57 -2.38
N PHE A 149 13.55 9.41 -1.97
CA PHE A 149 12.38 9.34 -1.10
C PHE A 149 12.77 9.35 0.38
N ILE A 150 13.67 8.43 0.81
CA ILE A 150 14.05 8.31 2.22
C ILE A 150 14.65 9.62 2.74
N GLY A 151 15.49 10.29 1.94
CA GLY A 151 16.07 11.59 2.29
C GLY A 151 15.04 12.72 2.47
N SER A 152 13.84 12.57 1.94
CA SER A 152 12.71 13.51 2.17
C SER A 152 11.95 13.25 3.47
N THR A 153 12.31 12.20 4.22
CA THR A 153 11.79 11.83 5.54
C THR A 153 12.72 12.36 6.65
N GLU A 154 12.48 11.94 7.88
CA GLU A 154 13.39 12.26 9.01
C GLU A 154 14.66 11.40 9.03
N ILE A 155 14.70 10.30 8.25
CA ILE A 155 15.82 9.37 8.18
C ILE A 155 16.77 9.79 7.06
N LYS A 156 17.90 10.42 7.42
CA LYS A 156 18.85 10.98 6.44
C LYS A 156 20.25 10.39 6.53
N LYS A 157 20.50 9.49 7.48
CA LYS A 157 21.83 8.90 7.66
C LYS A 157 22.23 8.07 6.44
N GLY A 158 23.37 8.35 5.86
CA GLY A 158 23.87 7.67 4.67
C GLY A 158 23.40 8.28 3.34
N ILE A 159 22.61 9.38 3.36
CA ILE A 159 22.09 10.02 2.14
C ILE A 159 22.78 11.38 1.93
N PRO A 160 23.39 11.63 0.75
CA PRO A 160 23.99 12.93 0.41
C PRO A 160 22.97 14.06 0.43
N LYS A 161 23.40 15.25 0.91
CA LYS A 161 22.54 16.43 1.01
C LYS A 161 21.99 16.89 -0.35
N GLU A 162 22.78 16.71 -1.38
CA GLU A 162 22.46 17.07 -2.77
C GLU A 162 21.23 16.31 -3.26
N ILE A 163 21.09 15.03 -2.87
CA ILE A 163 19.98 14.17 -3.32
C ILE A 163 18.67 14.58 -2.62
N TYR A 164 18.66 14.70 -1.29
CA TYR A 164 17.40 14.96 -0.61
C TYR A 164 16.90 16.40 -0.76
N LYS A 165 17.75 17.36 -1.12
CA LYS A 165 17.31 18.73 -1.48
C LYS A 165 16.46 18.77 -2.76
N LEU A 166 16.56 17.75 -3.61
CA LEU A 166 15.81 17.65 -4.85
C LEU A 166 14.37 17.11 -4.65
N THR A 167 13.98 16.74 -3.44
CA THR A 167 12.62 16.28 -3.14
C THR A 167 11.93 17.25 -2.19
N VAL A 168 10.83 17.83 -2.65
CA VAL A 168 10.04 18.86 -1.94
C VAL A 168 8.67 18.28 -1.60
N ASN A 169 8.24 18.44 -0.37
CA ASN A 169 6.98 17.94 0.14
C ASN A 169 5.82 18.89 -0.11
N PHE A 170 4.64 18.34 -0.43
CA PHE A 170 3.36 19.03 -0.43
C PHE A 170 2.29 18.22 0.30
N LYS A 171 1.18 18.86 0.69
CA LYS A 171 0.09 18.25 1.45
C LYS A 171 -1.01 17.70 0.55
N TYR A 172 -1.54 16.50 0.87
CA TYR A 172 -2.68 15.92 0.19
C TYR A 172 -3.96 16.76 0.40
N ASN A 173 -4.83 16.81 -0.60
CA ASN A 173 -6.05 17.62 -0.60
C ASN A 173 -5.85 19.12 -0.35
N ASN A 174 -4.64 19.63 -0.55
CA ASN A 174 -4.31 21.05 -0.45
C ASN A 174 -3.71 21.54 -1.77
N ILE A 175 -4.59 21.93 -2.69
CA ILE A 175 -4.19 22.38 -4.03
C ILE A 175 -3.38 23.68 -3.97
N ASN A 176 -3.64 24.55 -2.99
CA ASN A 176 -2.92 25.81 -2.84
C ASN A 176 -1.46 25.57 -2.44
N ASP A 177 -1.21 24.62 -1.51
CA ASP A 177 0.18 24.26 -1.16
C ASP A 177 0.93 23.73 -2.39
N LEU A 178 0.27 22.92 -3.24
CA LEU A 178 0.88 22.44 -4.48
C LEU A 178 1.17 23.60 -5.45
N LYS A 179 0.23 24.53 -5.66
CA LYS A 179 0.42 25.75 -6.46
C LYS A 179 1.60 26.59 -5.97
N ASP A 180 1.72 26.79 -4.66
CA ASP A 180 2.81 27.54 -4.06
C ASP A 180 4.17 26.88 -4.30
N LYS A 181 4.25 25.54 -4.20
CA LYS A 181 5.48 24.79 -4.54
C LYS A 181 5.82 24.92 -6.02
N ILE A 182 4.83 24.79 -6.92
CA ILE A 182 5.04 24.96 -8.36
C ILE A 182 5.55 26.36 -8.68
N LYS A 183 4.96 27.42 -8.08
CA LYS A 183 5.42 28.79 -8.24
C LYS A 183 6.85 28.99 -7.72
N LYS A 184 7.16 28.46 -6.52
CA LYS A 184 8.48 28.59 -5.88
C LYS A 184 9.60 27.93 -6.69
N PHE A 185 9.35 26.77 -7.29
CA PHE A 185 10.34 26.00 -8.04
C PHE A 185 10.05 26.00 -9.54
N LYS A 186 9.51 27.10 -10.06
CA LYS A 186 9.14 27.25 -11.47
C LYS A 186 10.28 26.79 -12.38
N ASN A 187 9.95 26.03 -13.41
CA ASN A 187 10.87 25.44 -14.40
C ASN A 187 11.91 24.46 -13.88
N GLN A 188 11.85 24.00 -12.62
CA GLN A 188 12.80 23.06 -12.04
C GLN A 188 12.14 21.69 -11.72
N ILE A 189 10.81 21.61 -11.73
CA ILE A 189 10.05 20.46 -11.28
C ILE A 189 9.92 19.44 -12.42
N SER A 190 10.41 18.23 -12.17
CA SER A 190 10.29 17.09 -13.09
C SER A 190 8.92 16.41 -12.97
N CYS A 191 8.48 16.14 -11.76
CA CYS A 191 7.24 15.41 -11.53
C CYS A 191 6.56 15.79 -10.22
N VAL A 192 5.26 15.50 -10.18
CA VAL A 192 4.44 15.37 -8.97
C VAL A 192 4.16 13.89 -8.77
N VAL A 193 4.45 13.33 -7.59
CA VAL A 193 4.19 11.93 -7.23
C VAL A 193 3.31 11.83 -5.98
N LEU A 194 2.21 11.09 -6.08
CA LEU A 194 1.29 10.82 -4.97
C LEU A 194 0.54 9.51 -5.15
N GLU A 195 0.02 8.97 -4.05
CA GLU A 195 -0.98 7.90 -4.07
C GLU A 195 -2.38 8.51 -4.28
N PRO A 196 -3.32 7.82 -4.96
CA PRO A 196 -4.61 8.44 -5.29
C PRO A 196 -5.55 8.66 -4.10
N SER A 197 -5.69 7.68 -3.21
CA SER A 197 -6.68 7.78 -2.11
C SER A 197 -6.43 6.78 -0.96
N THR A 198 -5.18 6.47 -0.68
CA THR A 198 -4.84 5.45 0.34
C THR A 198 -5.17 5.89 1.76
N ILE A 199 -5.03 7.18 2.06
CA ILE A 199 -5.24 7.76 3.39
C ILE A 199 -6.51 8.61 3.50
N GLY A 200 -7.14 8.95 2.38
CA GLY A 200 -8.37 9.73 2.32
C GLY A 200 -8.89 9.80 0.90
N CYS A 201 -10.12 10.28 0.74
CA CYS A 201 -10.68 10.55 -0.57
C CYS A 201 -10.17 11.87 -1.15
N PRO A 202 -10.00 11.96 -2.48
CA PRO A 202 -9.85 13.26 -3.13
C PRO A 202 -11.05 14.16 -2.81
N ASN A 203 -10.79 15.38 -2.32
CA ASN A 203 -11.80 16.39 -1.91
C ASN A 203 -12.61 16.05 -0.65
N SER A 204 -12.14 15.16 0.22
CA SER A 204 -12.72 14.99 1.54
C SER A 204 -11.73 15.39 2.61
N ASN A 205 -12.20 16.01 3.68
CA ASN A 205 -11.44 16.09 4.89
C ASN A 205 -11.11 14.67 5.35
N PHE A 206 -9.91 14.43 5.84
CA PHE A 206 -9.34 13.13 6.22
C PHE A 206 -10.26 12.24 7.07
N TYR A 207 -11.23 12.83 7.74
CA TYR A 207 -12.11 12.18 8.70
C TYR A 207 -13.57 12.08 8.26
N SER A 208 -13.94 12.70 7.16
CA SER A 208 -15.30 12.56 6.64
C SER A 208 -15.39 11.30 5.79
N GLY A 209 -16.01 10.25 6.30
CA GLY A 209 -16.15 8.91 5.73
C GLY A 209 -16.78 8.79 4.34
N CYS A 210 -16.50 9.75 3.47
CA CYS A 210 -17.11 9.90 2.16
C CYS A 210 -16.86 8.70 1.23
N CYS A 211 -15.65 8.13 1.23
CA CYS A 211 -15.35 6.94 0.44
C CYS A 211 -15.65 5.61 1.16
N GLY A 212 -15.90 5.67 2.46
CA GLY A 212 -16.27 4.50 3.28
C GLY A 212 -17.75 4.17 3.22
N ASN A 213 -18.56 5.09 2.69
CA ASN A 213 -19.98 4.86 2.60
C ASN A 213 -20.35 4.34 1.21
N PHE A 214 -20.92 3.13 1.14
CA PHE A 214 -21.51 2.57 -0.09
C PHE A 214 -22.60 3.49 -0.68
N GLU A 215 -23.14 4.36 0.16
CA GLU A 215 -24.18 5.33 -0.17
C GLU A 215 -23.61 6.70 -0.62
N CYS A 216 -22.30 6.85 -0.75
CA CYS A 216 -21.70 8.08 -1.23
C CYS A 216 -22.17 8.38 -2.66
N LYS A 217 -23.11 9.30 -2.78
CA LYS A 217 -23.70 9.74 -4.06
C LYS A 217 -22.82 10.74 -4.84
N ARG A 218 -21.61 11.04 -4.37
CA ARG A 218 -20.71 11.96 -5.07
C ARG A 218 -20.20 11.34 -6.37
N ASP A 219 -20.37 12.05 -7.44
CA ASP A 219 -19.80 11.69 -8.74
C ASP A 219 -18.33 12.15 -8.79
N PHE A 220 -17.44 11.33 -8.25
CA PHE A 220 -15.98 11.59 -8.26
C PHE A 220 -15.38 11.66 -9.68
N LYS A 221 -16.17 11.36 -10.72
CA LYS A 221 -15.71 11.44 -12.11
C LYS A 221 -15.79 12.84 -12.68
N LYS A 222 -16.55 13.74 -12.07
CA LYS A 222 -16.74 15.10 -12.59
C LYS A 222 -15.68 16.07 -12.08
N GLU A 223 -15.44 16.10 -10.77
CA GLU A 223 -14.47 17.01 -10.16
C GLU A 223 -13.84 16.35 -8.93
N ASN A 224 -12.53 16.34 -8.85
CA ASN A 224 -11.80 15.85 -7.68
C ASN A 224 -10.38 16.42 -7.64
N TYR A 225 -9.76 16.37 -6.47
CA TYR A 225 -8.40 16.86 -6.24
C TYR A 225 -7.35 16.30 -7.21
N LEU A 226 -7.47 15.01 -7.60
CA LEU A 226 -6.50 14.40 -8.53
C LEU A 226 -6.62 14.98 -9.94
N MET A 227 -7.83 15.37 -10.36
CA MET A 227 -8.04 16.07 -11.65
C MET A 227 -7.42 17.47 -11.61
N GLU A 228 -7.54 18.18 -10.48
CA GLU A 228 -6.88 19.48 -10.31
C GLU A 228 -5.36 19.33 -10.35
N VAL A 229 -4.80 18.31 -9.69
CA VAL A 229 -3.36 17.98 -9.76
C VAL A 229 -2.94 17.68 -11.20
N GLN A 230 -3.71 16.85 -11.92
CA GLN A 230 -3.44 16.54 -13.33
C GLN A 230 -3.42 17.82 -14.20
N ASN A 231 -4.42 18.69 -14.04
CA ASN A 231 -4.50 19.94 -14.80
C ASN A 231 -3.31 20.86 -14.51
N LEU A 232 -2.96 21.04 -13.25
CA LEU A 232 -1.77 21.82 -12.86
C LEU A 232 -0.48 21.25 -13.44
N CYS A 233 -0.33 19.92 -13.45
CA CYS A 233 0.83 19.26 -14.05
C CYS A 233 0.89 19.53 -15.56
N ASN A 234 -0.23 19.40 -16.28
CA ASN A 234 -0.31 19.67 -17.72
C ASN A 234 0.05 21.13 -18.06
N GLU A 235 -0.55 22.09 -17.34
CA GLU A 235 -0.30 23.53 -17.54
C GLU A 235 1.16 23.92 -17.34
N ASN A 236 1.86 23.24 -16.42
CA ASN A 236 3.25 23.56 -16.06
C ASN A 236 4.28 22.61 -16.70
N LYS A 237 3.87 21.71 -17.60
CA LYS A 237 4.73 20.70 -18.24
C LYS A 237 5.52 19.88 -17.20
N ILE A 238 4.81 19.39 -16.18
CA ILE A 238 5.28 18.56 -15.09
C ILE A 238 4.72 17.15 -15.30
N VAL A 239 5.53 16.11 -15.16
CA VAL A 239 5.04 14.72 -15.27
C VAL A 239 4.21 14.35 -14.05
N PHE A 240 2.96 13.92 -14.29
CA PHE A 240 2.07 13.43 -13.26
C PHE A 240 2.28 11.92 -13.06
N ILE A 241 2.85 11.53 -11.90
CA ILE A 241 3.07 10.14 -11.50
C ILE A 241 2.04 9.75 -10.45
N LEU A 242 1.24 8.72 -10.73
CA LEU A 242 0.28 8.16 -9.80
C LEU A 242 0.75 6.80 -9.28
N ASP A 243 0.99 6.70 -7.97
CA ASP A 243 1.40 5.45 -7.34
C ASP A 243 0.17 4.62 -6.97
N GLU A 244 -0.11 3.62 -7.81
CA GLU A 244 -1.20 2.66 -7.66
C GLU A 244 -0.75 1.36 -6.95
N MET A 245 0.38 1.36 -6.24
CA MET A 245 0.88 0.16 -5.55
C MET A 245 -0.13 -0.47 -4.61
N ILE A 246 -0.94 0.34 -3.92
CA ILE A 246 -1.98 -0.13 -3.00
C ILE A 246 -3.34 -0.20 -3.69
N THR A 247 -3.64 0.77 -4.52
CA THR A 247 -4.97 1.00 -5.09
C THR A 247 -5.24 0.19 -6.36
N GLY A 248 -4.20 -0.12 -7.15
CA GLY A 248 -4.29 -0.95 -8.33
C GLY A 248 -4.82 -2.36 -8.02
N PHE A 249 -5.70 -2.87 -8.86
CA PHE A 249 -6.35 -4.19 -8.72
C PHE A 249 -7.15 -4.37 -7.40
N ARG A 250 -7.42 -3.26 -6.70
CA ARG A 250 -8.12 -3.24 -5.41
C ARG A 250 -9.28 -2.24 -5.38
N TRP A 251 -9.08 -0.98 -5.80
CA TRP A 251 -10.17 0.01 -5.92
C TRP A 251 -11.04 -0.29 -7.13
N ARG A 252 -10.43 -0.44 -8.27
CA ARG A 252 -10.95 -0.95 -9.53
C ARG A 252 -9.88 -1.82 -10.17
N LEU A 253 -10.21 -2.49 -11.25
CA LEU A 253 -9.24 -3.32 -11.95
C LEU A 253 -8.10 -2.49 -12.54
N GLY A 254 -8.44 -1.35 -13.15
CA GLY A 254 -7.50 -0.37 -13.65
C GLY A 254 -6.95 0.60 -12.60
N GLY A 255 -7.20 0.35 -11.31
CA GLY A 255 -6.74 1.19 -10.20
C GLY A 255 -7.71 2.31 -9.84
N ALA A 256 -7.27 3.19 -8.94
CA ALA A 256 -8.03 4.35 -8.53
C ALA A 256 -8.10 5.41 -9.65
N GLN A 257 -7.13 5.46 -10.55
CA GLN A 257 -7.18 6.31 -11.76
C GLN A 257 -8.45 6.07 -12.58
N GLU A 258 -8.91 4.81 -12.68
CA GLU A 258 -10.18 4.48 -13.33
C GLU A 258 -11.39 5.00 -12.54
N MET A 259 -11.33 4.90 -11.21
CA MET A 259 -12.40 5.34 -10.32
C MET A 259 -12.58 6.86 -10.33
N TYR A 260 -11.47 7.60 -10.33
CA TYR A 260 -11.44 9.06 -10.25
C TYR A 260 -11.32 9.75 -11.63
N ASN A 261 -11.36 8.98 -12.71
CA ASN A 261 -11.29 9.47 -14.09
C ASN A 261 -10.08 10.38 -14.36
N VAL A 262 -8.90 9.98 -13.87
CA VAL A 262 -7.63 10.68 -14.12
C VAL A 262 -6.73 9.88 -15.04
N LYS A 263 -5.91 10.56 -15.82
CA LYS A 263 -4.99 9.99 -16.80
C LYS A 263 -3.56 10.45 -16.49
N PRO A 264 -2.89 9.78 -15.52
CA PRO A 264 -1.50 10.11 -15.21
C PRO A 264 -0.58 9.85 -16.41
N ASP A 265 0.54 10.56 -16.47
CA ASP A 265 1.58 10.33 -17.48
C ASP A 265 2.30 9.01 -17.24
N ILE A 266 2.55 8.68 -15.98
CA ILE A 266 3.13 7.42 -15.52
C ILE A 266 2.34 6.91 -14.32
N SER A 267 2.12 5.60 -14.28
CA SER A 267 1.56 4.90 -13.10
C SER A 267 2.45 3.75 -12.67
N THR A 268 2.41 3.43 -11.37
CA THR A 268 3.13 2.28 -10.82
C THR A 268 2.17 1.31 -10.13
N PHE A 269 2.32 0.01 -10.37
CA PHE A 269 1.46 -1.05 -9.86
C PHE A 269 2.25 -2.14 -9.15
N GLY A 270 1.61 -2.86 -8.23
CA GLY A 270 2.21 -3.98 -7.50
C GLY A 270 1.24 -4.61 -6.51
N LYS A 271 1.76 -5.12 -5.38
CA LYS A 271 0.96 -5.69 -4.27
C LYS A 271 -0.18 -6.63 -4.73
N ALA A 272 -1.44 -6.16 -4.74
CA ALA A 272 -2.61 -6.95 -5.12
C ALA A 272 -2.54 -7.53 -6.54
N MET A 273 -1.69 -6.97 -7.40
CA MET A 273 -1.49 -7.35 -8.80
C MET A 273 -1.26 -8.86 -8.98
N ALA A 274 -0.48 -9.49 -8.09
CA ALA A 274 -0.19 -10.93 -8.16
C ALA A 274 -0.37 -11.65 -6.82
N ASN A 275 -1.26 -11.15 -5.97
CA ASN A 275 -1.71 -11.80 -4.73
C ASN A 275 -0.57 -12.35 -3.85
N GLY A 276 0.48 -11.54 -3.65
CA GLY A 276 1.62 -11.85 -2.78
C GLY A 276 2.88 -12.32 -3.49
N PHE A 277 2.84 -12.61 -4.79
CA PHE A 277 4.04 -12.83 -5.59
C PHE A 277 4.81 -11.52 -5.83
N SER A 278 6.14 -11.62 -5.92
CA SER A 278 7.02 -10.46 -6.05
C SER A 278 7.01 -9.91 -7.47
N ILE A 279 6.16 -8.93 -7.73
CA ILE A 279 6.06 -8.21 -9.00
C ILE A 279 5.59 -6.78 -8.77
N ALA A 280 6.09 -5.87 -9.57
CA ALA A 280 5.60 -4.51 -9.74
C ALA A 280 5.73 -4.11 -11.22
N ALA A 281 5.10 -3.01 -11.59
CA ALA A 281 5.16 -2.48 -12.94
C ALA A 281 5.25 -0.95 -12.91
N VAL A 282 6.04 -0.39 -13.82
CA VAL A 282 5.96 1.01 -14.24
C VAL A 282 5.36 1.03 -15.65
N CYS A 283 4.37 1.87 -15.87
CA CYS A 283 3.69 2.00 -17.15
C CYS A 283 3.28 3.45 -17.41
N GLY A 284 3.04 3.80 -18.64
CA GLY A 284 2.66 5.17 -18.96
C GLY A 284 2.59 5.48 -20.45
N LYS A 285 2.62 6.77 -20.75
CA LYS A 285 2.61 7.29 -22.12
C LYS A 285 3.82 6.82 -22.90
N ARG A 286 3.61 6.46 -24.17
CA ARG A 286 4.66 5.94 -25.05
C ARG A 286 5.87 6.87 -25.12
N GLU A 287 5.65 8.15 -25.35
CA GLU A 287 6.70 9.18 -25.48
C GLU A 287 7.67 9.24 -24.27
N ILE A 288 7.17 8.95 -23.07
CA ILE A 288 7.98 8.92 -21.84
C ILE A 288 8.67 7.55 -21.67
N MET A 289 7.92 6.47 -21.88
CA MET A 289 8.44 5.13 -21.69
C MET A 289 9.53 4.75 -22.71
N GLU A 290 9.41 5.26 -23.95
CA GLU A 290 10.40 5.05 -25.02
C GLU A 290 11.77 5.68 -24.75
N LEU A 291 11.92 6.56 -23.76
CA LEU A 291 13.23 7.01 -23.31
C LEU A 291 14.12 5.86 -22.81
N GLY A 292 13.50 4.75 -22.37
CA GLY A 292 14.21 3.51 -22.03
C GLY A 292 14.38 2.53 -23.20
N SER A 293 13.95 2.88 -24.44
CA SER A 293 14.05 2.02 -25.61
C SER A 293 15.49 1.93 -26.14
N ILE A 294 15.74 0.87 -26.90
CA ILE A 294 17.02 0.64 -27.59
C ILE A 294 16.91 0.83 -29.12
N GLU A 295 15.72 1.16 -29.61
CA GLU A 295 15.44 1.22 -31.06
C GLU A 295 15.88 2.54 -31.72
N LYS A 296 15.83 3.65 -30.99
CA LYS A 296 16.16 4.98 -31.52
C LYS A 296 17.68 5.18 -31.60
N LYS A 297 18.24 5.00 -32.78
CA LYS A 297 19.65 5.25 -33.04
C LYS A 297 20.04 6.71 -32.82
N GLY A 298 21.21 6.97 -32.22
CA GLY A 298 21.75 8.32 -32.01
C GLY A 298 21.07 9.14 -30.90
N THR A 299 20.15 8.57 -30.15
CA THR A 299 19.54 9.23 -28.99
C THR A 299 20.11 8.71 -27.69
N GLU A 300 20.37 9.60 -26.73
CA GLU A 300 20.71 9.22 -25.37
C GLU A 300 19.49 8.54 -24.71
N ARG A 301 19.70 7.38 -24.12
CA ARG A 301 18.63 6.59 -23.50
C ARG A 301 18.72 6.56 -21.98
N VAL A 302 17.57 6.40 -21.34
CA VAL A 302 17.49 6.10 -19.91
C VAL A 302 17.82 4.63 -19.68
N PHE A 303 18.76 4.32 -18.76
CA PHE A 303 18.94 2.96 -18.26
C PHE A 303 17.77 2.63 -17.31
N LEU A 304 16.70 2.08 -17.90
CA LEU A 304 15.42 1.87 -17.23
C LEU A 304 15.30 0.42 -16.74
N LEU A 305 15.43 0.19 -15.44
CA LEU A 305 15.22 -1.10 -14.79
C LEU A 305 15.88 -2.27 -15.56
N SER A 306 17.12 -2.54 -15.28
CA SER A 306 17.82 -3.72 -15.83
C SER A 306 18.10 -4.71 -14.71
N SER A 307 17.07 -5.48 -14.36
CA SER A 307 17.14 -6.48 -13.28
C SER A 307 17.07 -7.88 -13.87
N THR A 308 18.02 -8.73 -13.46
CA THR A 308 18.09 -10.15 -13.88
C THR A 308 16.76 -10.88 -13.67
N PHE A 309 16.05 -10.58 -12.59
CA PHE A 309 14.79 -11.24 -12.21
C PHE A 309 13.53 -10.40 -12.53
N GLY A 310 13.68 -9.32 -13.29
CA GLY A 310 12.55 -8.39 -13.58
C GLY A 310 11.35 -9.07 -14.21
N ALA A 311 11.60 -10.06 -15.04
CA ALA A 311 10.61 -10.82 -15.79
C ALA A 311 10.47 -12.28 -15.33
N GLU A 312 10.74 -12.58 -14.07
CA GLU A 312 10.57 -13.91 -13.50
C GLU A 312 9.16 -14.44 -13.76
N MET A 313 9.07 -15.55 -14.51
CA MET A 313 7.82 -16.03 -15.09
C MET A 313 6.81 -16.53 -14.08
N SER A 314 7.23 -17.06 -12.94
CA SER A 314 6.30 -17.47 -11.85
C SER A 314 5.44 -16.32 -11.37
N SER A 315 6.03 -15.13 -11.22
CA SER A 315 5.31 -13.92 -10.82
C SER A 315 4.41 -13.39 -11.93
N LEU A 316 4.83 -13.49 -13.19
CA LEU A 316 4.02 -13.08 -14.35
C LEU A 316 2.81 -14.02 -14.55
N GLY A 317 3.01 -15.32 -14.44
CA GLY A 317 1.92 -16.33 -14.47
C GLY A 317 0.94 -16.13 -13.32
N ALA A 318 1.45 -15.87 -12.10
CA ALA A 318 0.63 -15.53 -10.96
C ALA A 318 -0.18 -14.25 -11.18
N PHE A 319 0.41 -13.21 -11.79
CA PHE A 319 -0.30 -11.98 -12.15
C PHE A 319 -1.46 -12.24 -13.09
N ILE A 320 -1.23 -12.91 -14.21
CA ILE A 320 -2.28 -13.23 -15.20
C ILE A 320 -3.45 -13.97 -14.52
N GLU A 321 -3.15 -15.01 -13.75
CA GLU A 321 -4.17 -15.80 -13.07
C GLU A 321 -4.87 -15.02 -11.95
N THR A 322 -4.16 -14.17 -11.21
CA THR A 322 -4.75 -13.28 -10.20
C THR A 322 -5.82 -12.39 -10.80
N VAL A 323 -5.53 -11.74 -11.93
CA VAL A 323 -6.50 -10.85 -12.60
C VAL A 323 -7.68 -11.63 -13.18
N LYS A 324 -7.45 -12.84 -13.74
CA LYS A 324 -8.52 -13.74 -14.19
C LYS A 324 -9.42 -14.13 -13.00
N PHE A 325 -8.84 -14.49 -11.87
CA PHE A 325 -9.57 -14.83 -10.65
C PHE A 325 -10.40 -13.63 -10.13
N ILE A 326 -9.80 -12.45 -10.09
CA ILE A 326 -10.47 -11.20 -9.65
C ILE A 326 -11.71 -10.94 -10.51
N LYS A 327 -11.59 -11.05 -11.84
CA LYS A 327 -12.71 -10.85 -12.77
C LYS A 327 -13.80 -11.91 -12.58
N LYS A 328 -13.41 -13.20 -12.58
CA LYS A 328 -14.35 -14.32 -12.52
C LYS A 328 -15.17 -14.33 -11.23
N ASN A 329 -14.56 -13.99 -10.10
CA ASN A 329 -15.17 -14.11 -8.77
C ASN A 329 -15.63 -12.76 -8.20
N ASN A 330 -15.61 -11.69 -8.99
CA ASN A 330 -16.02 -10.35 -8.59
C ASN A 330 -15.35 -9.88 -7.25
N VAL A 331 -14.05 -10.19 -7.11
CA VAL A 331 -13.28 -10.02 -5.87
C VAL A 331 -13.28 -8.59 -5.38
N ILE A 332 -13.17 -7.62 -6.30
CA ILE A 332 -13.12 -6.19 -5.92
C ILE A 332 -14.41 -5.80 -5.20
N ASN A 333 -15.58 -6.06 -5.79
CA ASN A 333 -16.86 -5.72 -5.15
C ASN A 333 -17.06 -6.48 -3.82
N SER A 334 -16.65 -7.76 -3.77
CA SER A 334 -16.68 -8.54 -2.54
C SER A 334 -15.81 -7.92 -1.44
N ASN A 335 -14.59 -7.48 -1.78
CA ASN A 335 -13.69 -6.82 -0.83
C ASN A 335 -14.26 -5.47 -0.34
N TRP A 336 -14.90 -4.70 -1.22
CA TRP A 336 -15.57 -3.48 -0.83
C TRP A 336 -16.73 -3.74 0.14
N LEU A 337 -17.58 -4.73 -0.15
CA LEU A 337 -18.70 -5.11 0.72
C LEU A 337 -18.20 -5.64 2.07
N ASN A 338 -17.20 -6.54 2.08
CA ASN A 338 -16.62 -7.07 3.31
C ASN A 338 -15.99 -5.96 4.16
N GLY A 339 -15.34 -4.99 3.52
CA GLY A 339 -14.75 -3.86 4.21
C GLY A 339 -15.78 -2.86 4.74
N TYR A 340 -16.85 -2.62 4.02
CA TYR A 340 -17.98 -1.85 4.52
C TYR A 340 -18.58 -2.50 5.78
N ASN A 341 -18.82 -3.81 5.72
CA ASN A 341 -19.30 -4.58 6.88
C ASN A 341 -18.32 -4.55 8.05
N PHE A 342 -17.01 -4.56 7.79
CA PHE A 342 -15.97 -4.40 8.79
C PHE A 342 -16.07 -3.03 9.48
N ILE A 343 -16.09 -1.92 8.70
CA ILE A 343 -16.16 -0.55 9.23
C ILE A 343 -17.44 -0.38 10.07
N ARG A 344 -18.58 -0.81 9.54
CA ARG A 344 -19.85 -0.77 10.25
C ARG A 344 -19.80 -1.56 11.56
N THR A 345 -19.34 -2.82 11.50
CA THR A 345 -19.21 -3.67 12.70
C THR A 345 -18.30 -3.05 13.76
N PHE A 346 -17.18 -2.47 13.35
CA PHE A 346 -16.25 -1.80 14.26
C PHE A 346 -16.93 -0.61 14.94
N ASN A 347 -17.59 0.24 14.17
CA ASN A 347 -18.22 1.46 14.67
C ASN A 347 -19.47 1.15 15.51
N ASP A 348 -20.31 0.18 15.13
CA ASP A 348 -21.45 -0.27 15.94
C ASP A 348 -21.01 -0.74 17.33
N VAL A 349 -19.93 -1.55 17.42
CA VAL A 349 -19.38 -2.00 18.71
C VAL A 349 -18.76 -0.82 19.47
N SER A 350 -18.09 0.09 18.79
CA SER A 350 -17.53 1.28 19.44
C SER A 350 -18.61 2.21 20.02
N GLU A 351 -19.70 2.38 19.30
CA GLU A 351 -20.84 3.19 19.73
C GLU A 351 -21.56 2.55 20.92
N SER A 352 -21.83 1.23 20.86
CA SER A 352 -22.47 0.50 21.97
C SER A 352 -21.67 0.56 23.27
N GLU A 353 -20.35 0.70 23.18
CA GLU A 353 -19.45 0.89 24.34
C GLU A 353 -19.25 2.36 24.74
N GLY A 354 -19.84 3.32 24.00
CA GLY A 354 -19.64 4.75 24.21
C GLY A 354 -18.26 5.26 23.84
N LEU A 355 -17.58 4.58 22.91
CA LEU A 355 -16.20 4.84 22.52
C LEU A 355 -16.03 5.55 21.18
N ILE A 356 -17.12 5.79 20.43
CA ILE A 356 -17.05 6.28 19.04
C ILE A 356 -16.27 7.59 18.86
N LYS A 357 -16.19 8.44 19.90
CA LYS A 357 -15.38 9.66 19.90
C LYS A 357 -13.87 9.39 20.02
N TYR A 358 -13.47 8.22 20.50
CA TYR A 358 -12.08 7.85 20.82
C TYR A 358 -11.54 6.72 19.98
N LEU A 359 -12.43 5.91 19.42
CA LEU A 359 -12.09 4.69 18.70
C LEU A 359 -13.11 4.47 17.58
N TYR A 360 -12.66 4.58 16.33
CA TYR A 360 -13.52 4.37 15.17
C TYR A 360 -12.73 3.87 13.96
N ALA A 361 -13.41 3.20 13.05
CA ALA A 361 -12.89 2.81 11.74
C ALA A 361 -13.44 3.73 10.64
N SER A 362 -12.60 4.00 9.63
CA SER A 362 -12.94 4.85 8.50
C SER A 362 -12.10 4.47 7.27
N GLY A 363 -12.23 5.26 6.20
CA GLY A 363 -11.44 5.10 4.98
C GLY A 363 -12.16 4.31 3.90
N VAL A 364 -11.40 3.93 2.87
CA VAL A 364 -11.95 3.17 1.72
C VAL A 364 -12.24 1.73 2.15
N PRO A 365 -13.42 1.18 1.89
CA PRO A 365 -13.84 -0.11 2.43
C PRO A 365 -12.86 -1.27 2.19
N CYS A 366 -12.27 -1.39 1.00
CA CYS A 366 -11.32 -2.47 0.70
C CYS A 366 -9.96 -2.31 1.39
N SER A 367 -9.68 -1.15 2.02
CA SER A 367 -8.45 -0.86 2.76
C SER A 367 -8.71 0.17 3.86
N PRO A 368 -9.56 -0.14 4.84
CA PRO A 368 -9.90 0.77 5.92
C PRO A 368 -8.72 0.98 6.88
N TYR A 369 -8.86 1.99 7.71
CA TYR A 369 -8.00 2.22 8.86
C TYR A 369 -8.85 2.43 10.10
N TYR A 370 -8.23 2.39 11.28
CA TYR A 370 -8.89 2.74 12.53
C TYR A 370 -8.08 3.80 13.28
N VAL A 371 -8.79 4.59 14.05
CA VAL A 371 -8.25 5.70 14.85
C VAL A 371 -8.36 5.35 16.32
N THR A 372 -7.32 5.64 17.07
CA THR A 372 -7.22 5.42 18.51
C THR A 372 -6.80 6.72 19.19
N LEU A 373 -7.72 7.35 19.90
CA LEU A 373 -7.51 8.63 20.58
C LEU A 373 -7.55 8.43 22.08
N ASP A 374 -6.80 9.25 22.81
CA ASP A 374 -6.92 9.36 24.25
C ASP A 374 -8.16 10.21 24.67
N LYS A 375 -8.38 10.37 25.97
CA LYS A 375 -9.51 11.16 26.51
C LYS A 375 -9.48 12.64 26.11
N LYS A 376 -8.35 13.15 25.62
CA LYS A 376 -8.19 14.52 25.11
C LYS A 376 -8.38 14.61 23.58
N GLY A 377 -8.66 13.49 22.90
CA GLY A 377 -8.80 13.42 21.45
C GLY A 377 -7.46 13.37 20.70
N VAL A 378 -6.34 13.07 21.39
CA VAL A 378 -5.01 12.99 20.77
C VAL A 378 -4.70 11.55 20.35
N PRO A 379 -4.15 11.32 19.14
CA PRO A 379 -3.74 9.98 18.68
C PRO A 379 -2.76 9.30 19.64
N SER A 380 -3.04 8.05 20.02
CA SER A 380 -2.27 7.30 21.01
C SER A 380 -1.78 5.94 20.50
N LEU A 381 -0.47 5.81 20.31
CA LEU A 381 0.15 4.52 19.97
C LEU A 381 0.03 3.51 21.11
N MET A 382 0.02 3.96 22.36
CA MET A 382 -0.16 3.08 23.53
C MET A 382 -1.56 2.42 23.50
N LEU A 383 -2.62 3.21 23.29
CA LEU A 383 -3.99 2.69 23.18
C LEU A 383 -4.14 1.79 21.95
N ARG A 384 -3.49 2.13 20.84
CA ARG A 384 -3.44 1.26 19.66
C ARG A 384 -2.79 -0.08 19.97
N THR A 385 -1.69 -0.07 20.70
CA THR A 385 -1.00 -1.31 21.11
C THR A 385 -1.87 -2.17 22.02
N ILE A 386 -2.61 -1.54 22.94
CA ILE A 386 -3.57 -2.26 23.81
C ILE A 386 -4.67 -2.91 22.96
N LEU A 387 -5.23 -2.20 21.99
CA LEU A 387 -6.22 -2.81 21.08
C LEU A 387 -5.62 -4.00 20.33
N MET A 388 -4.44 -3.85 19.74
CA MET A 388 -3.74 -4.95 19.06
C MET A 388 -3.50 -6.14 20.02
N GLN A 389 -3.08 -5.88 21.25
CA GLN A 389 -2.85 -6.86 22.28
C GLN A 389 -4.11 -7.67 22.60
N GLU A 390 -5.25 -7.01 22.75
CA GLU A 390 -6.53 -7.68 23.05
C GLU A 390 -7.04 -8.49 21.84
N MET A 391 -6.88 -7.97 20.62
CA MET A 391 -7.25 -8.69 19.39
C MET A 391 -6.39 -9.96 19.18
N ILE A 392 -5.10 -9.94 19.55
CA ILE A 392 -4.24 -11.13 19.50
C ILE A 392 -4.73 -12.23 20.46
N LYS A 393 -5.27 -11.89 21.63
CA LYS A 393 -5.87 -12.88 22.56
C LYS A 393 -7.02 -13.64 21.91
N GLU A 394 -7.77 -12.96 21.05
CA GLU A 394 -8.88 -13.53 20.27
C GLU A 394 -8.41 -14.16 18.92
N LYS A 395 -7.10 -14.38 18.76
CA LYS A 395 -6.50 -14.96 17.56
C LYS A 395 -6.79 -14.14 16.29
N ILE A 396 -6.68 -12.81 16.40
CA ILE A 396 -6.80 -11.86 15.28
C ILE A 396 -5.57 -10.97 15.23
N ILE A 397 -4.90 -10.92 14.07
CA ILE A 397 -3.81 -9.99 13.79
C ILE A 397 -4.43 -8.70 13.29
N PHE A 398 -4.21 -7.61 14.03
CA PHE A 398 -4.86 -6.33 13.81
C PHE A 398 -3.81 -5.23 13.73
N PRO A 399 -3.14 -5.06 12.57
CA PRO A 399 -2.05 -4.08 12.42
C PRO A 399 -2.57 -2.63 12.35
N ASN A 400 -1.66 -1.67 12.21
CA ASN A 400 -1.98 -0.25 12.07
C ASN A 400 -2.90 0.09 10.90
N PHE A 401 -2.89 -0.72 9.86
CA PHE A 401 -3.75 -0.61 8.67
C PHE A 401 -4.51 -1.92 8.49
N ILE A 402 -5.69 -1.81 7.96
CA ILE A 402 -6.54 -2.96 7.67
C ILE A 402 -6.50 -3.21 6.15
N SER A 403 -6.36 -4.45 5.77
CA SER A 403 -6.46 -4.89 4.39
C SER A 403 -7.53 -5.97 4.28
N ILE A 404 -8.55 -5.70 3.52
CA ILE A 404 -9.62 -6.67 3.29
C ILE A 404 -9.23 -7.58 2.14
N CYS A 405 -9.51 -8.88 2.29
CA CYS A 405 -9.38 -9.87 1.24
C CYS A 405 -10.70 -10.59 0.99
N PHE A 406 -10.78 -11.32 -0.12
CA PHE A 406 -11.98 -12.04 -0.54
C PHE A 406 -12.50 -13.05 0.51
N TYR A 407 -11.58 -13.63 1.28
CA TYR A 407 -11.91 -14.59 2.35
C TYR A 407 -12.24 -13.94 3.73
N HIS A 408 -12.30 -12.61 3.82
CA HIS A 408 -12.89 -11.93 4.98
C HIS A 408 -14.43 -11.91 4.89
N ASN A 409 -15.00 -13.08 4.81
CA ASN A 409 -16.44 -13.32 4.66
C ASN A 409 -17.25 -13.01 5.93
N LYS A 410 -18.55 -13.32 5.91
CA LYS A 410 -19.47 -13.09 7.05
C LYS A 410 -18.99 -13.73 8.36
N ASP A 411 -18.40 -14.94 8.30
CA ASP A 411 -17.90 -15.65 9.49
C ASP A 411 -16.67 -14.95 10.08
N ALA A 412 -15.77 -14.46 9.22
CA ALA A 412 -14.62 -13.66 9.65
C ALA A 412 -15.08 -12.35 10.32
N ILE A 413 -16.08 -11.67 9.75
CA ILE A 413 -16.66 -10.46 10.34
C ILE A 413 -17.37 -10.76 11.67
N LYS A 414 -18.13 -11.86 11.77
CA LYS A 414 -18.77 -12.30 13.03
C LYS A 414 -17.72 -12.58 14.12
N LYS A 415 -16.65 -13.31 13.78
CA LYS A 415 -15.52 -13.54 14.69
C LYS A 415 -14.89 -12.23 15.15
N THR A 416 -14.74 -11.28 14.22
CA THR A 416 -14.17 -9.96 14.52
C THR A 416 -15.08 -9.16 15.46
N ARG A 417 -16.40 -9.15 15.25
CA ARG A 417 -17.36 -8.50 16.16
C ARG A 417 -17.20 -9.00 17.59
N ASN A 418 -17.18 -10.31 17.81
CA ASN A 418 -17.05 -10.90 19.14
C ASN A 418 -15.70 -10.53 19.80
N ALA A 419 -14.63 -10.46 19.02
CA ALA A 419 -13.32 -10.05 19.51
C ALA A 419 -13.29 -8.55 19.88
N LEU A 420 -13.89 -7.70 19.03
CA LEU A 420 -13.99 -6.24 19.29
C LEU A 420 -14.78 -5.95 20.57
N GLN A 421 -15.91 -6.64 20.82
CA GLN A 421 -16.69 -6.48 22.06
C GLN A 421 -15.83 -6.69 23.30
N LYS A 422 -15.01 -7.74 23.34
CA LYS A 422 -14.10 -8.00 24.47
C LYS A 422 -12.96 -6.99 24.55
N ALA A 423 -12.36 -6.67 23.41
CA ALA A 423 -11.21 -5.75 23.32
C ALA A 423 -11.61 -4.32 23.72
N PHE A 424 -12.82 -3.88 23.34
CA PHE A 424 -13.27 -2.52 23.61
C PHE A 424 -13.60 -2.28 25.08
N LEU A 425 -14.03 -3.30 25.83
CA LEU A 425 -14.17 -3.22 27.28
C LEU A 425 -12.82 -2.86 27.97
N ILE A 426 -11.74 -3.49 27.52
CA ILE A 426 -10.39 -3.20 28.07
C ILE A 426 -9.89 -1.84 27.56
N TYR A 427 -10.13 -1.54 26.28
CA TYR A 427 -9.78 -0.23 25.70
C TYR A 427 -10.49 0.92 26.45
N LYS A 428 -11.77 0.78 26.76
CA LYS A 428 -12.56 1.75 27.56
C LYS A 428 -11.92 2.01 28.92
N LYS A 429 -11.57 0.95 29.65
CA LYS A 429 -10.86 1.07 30.93
C LYS A 429 -9.50 1.78 30.77
N ALA A 430 -8.79 1.52 29.66
CA ALA A 430 -7.49 2.14 29.39
C ALA A 430 -7.61 3.62 29.02
N VAL A 431 -8.64 4.05 28.29
CA VAL A 431 -8.88 5.46 27.91
C VAL A 431 -9.21 6.30 29.13
N PHE A 432 -10.12 5.82 29.98
CA PHE A 432 -10.64 6.60 31.13
C PHE A 432 -9.86 6.38 32.43
N GLY A 433 -9.00 5.35 32.49
CA GLY A 433 -8.15 5.04 33.62
C GLY A 433 -6.66 5.36 33.37
N LYS A 434 -5.78 4.66 34.11
CA LYS A 434 -4.33 4.75 33.91
C LYS A 434 -3.92 3.81 32.78
N THR A 435 -3.79 4.30 31.56
CA THR A 435 -3.52 3.53 30.32
C THR A 435 -2.38 2.51 30.46
N SER A 436 -1.28 2.89 31.13
CA SER A 436 -0.09 2.05 31.27
C SER A 436 -0.33 0.72 32.03
N VAL A 437 -1.37 0.62 32.87
CA VAL A 437 -1.71 -0.61 33.61
C VAL A 437 -2.21 -1.72 32.67
N TYR A 438 -2.82 -1.34 31.55
CA TYR A 438 -3.40 -2.28 30.58
C TYR A 438 -2.42 -2.71 29.49
N LEU A 439 -1.30 -2.00 29.32
CA LEU A 439 -0.28 -2.34 28.33
C LEU A 439 0.69 -3.38 28.86
N LYS A 440 0.82 -4.51 28.16
CA LYS A 440 1.84 -5.53 28.41
C LYS A 440 3.02 -5.33 27.46
N GLY A 441 4.17 -4.98 28.00
CA GLY A 441 5.38 -4.69 27.22
C GLY A 441 5.43 -3.26 26.69
N ASN A 442 6.11 -3.05 25.57
CA ASN A 442 6.30 -1.73 24.98
C ASN A 442 5.18 -1.36 24.02
N SER A 443 4.91 -0.06 23.91
CA SER A 443 4.09 0.49 22.81
C SER A 443 4.77 0.28 21.46
N ILE A 444 3.98 0.07 20.42
CA ILE A 444 4.48 0.11 19.04
C ILE A 444 5.12 1.47 18.74
N LYS A 445 6.03 1.48 17.75
CA LYS A 445 6.78 2.68 17.36
C LYS A 445 6.46 3.07 15.91
N PRO A 446 6.59 4.34 15.51
CA PRO A 446 6.55 4.72 14.11
C PRO A 446 7.67 4.03 13.31
N VAL A 447 7.37 3.59 12.09
CA VAL A 447 8.38 3.01 11.18
C VAL A 447 9.43 4.07 10.83
N PHE A 448 8.97 5.26 10.42
CA PHE A 448 9.84 6.40 10.13
C PHE A 448 10.10 7.18 11.41
N ARG A 449 11.23 6.91 12.03
CA ARG A 449 11.76 7.62 13.22
C ARG A 449 13.26 7.78 13.11
N LYS A 450 13.76 8.91 13.57
CA LYS A 450 15.19 9.24 13.53
C LYS A 450 16.01 8.41 14.52
N PHE A 451 15.45 8.07 15.67
CA PHE A 451 16.11 7.34 16.75
C PHE A 451 15.32 6.06 17.13
N ASN A 452 16.03 5.03 17.59
CA ASN A 452 15.43 3.79 18.04
C ASN A 452 14.87 3.85 19.47
#